data_9f131ce1a8b9489430f5f12ee61df6e7
#
_entry.id   9f131ce1a8b9489430f5f12ee61df6e7
#
_cell.length_a   1.000
_cell.length_b   1.000
_cell.length_c   1.000
_cell.angle_alpha   90.00
_cell.angle_beta   90.00
_cell.angle_gamma   90.00
#
_symmetry.space_group_name_H-M   'P 1'
#
loop_
_entity.id
_entity.type
_entity.pdbx_description
1 polymer ?
#
loop_
_entity_poly.entity_id
_entity_poly.type
_entity_poly.pdbx_seq_one_letter_code
_entity_poly.pdbx_strand_id
1 'polypeptide(L)'
;LVWTVVPALFLAVIIIFGLRVWNDITTPASAEALKVELYAKQFDWTARYPGADGALGATDFRLINDGNPLGIVTRESVAMRLGELKAEIDAMDSTMHHGILPDVKVNELEARIAKLERTSARIVNLRTMMEQDIAEKGEASPYTHGADDVVIKEFHLPLRMEADIMVRSRDVIHSAYLPHMRAQMNAVPGMTTRIKMTPTISTDSMRTVTKNEAFDFILLCNKICGASHYNMQMPLVVESPADYKAWYAEAMKKPFQPSALPLAPAPAVSDSTVVAADTTAAMKVDTTATASLKN
;
A
#
# COMPACT_ATOMS: atom_id res chain seq x y z
N LEU A 1 -17.31 -10.47 53.32
CA LEU A 1 -16.41 -9.29 53.15
C LEU A 1 -15.07 -9.70 52.52
N VAL A 2 -14.34 -10.72 53.08
CA VAL A 2 -13.04 -11.16 52.54
C VAL A 2 -13.15 -11.62 51.08
N TRP A 3 -14.16 -12.45 50.78
CA TRP A 3 -14.40 -12.98 49.41
C TRP A 3 -14.81 -11.94 48.38
N THR A 4 -15.13 -10.73 48.80
CA THR A 4 -15.42 -9.60 47.86
C THR A 4 -14.26 -8.62 47.80
N VAL A 5 -13.66 -8.28 48.92
CA VAL A 5 -12.61 -7.28 49.03
C VAL A 5 -11.28 -7.77 48.39
N VAL A 6 -10.86 -9.01 48.70
CA VAL A 6 -9.60 -9.56 48.20
C VAL A 6 -9.61 -9.68 46.68
N PRO A 7 -10.62 -10.27 46.02
CA PRO A 7 -10.68 -10.29 44.55
C PRO A 7 -10.79 -8.88 43.94
N ALA A 8 -11.52 -7.95 44.58
CA ALA A 8 -11.62 -6.59 44.08
C ALA A 8 -10.29 -5.86 44.07
N LEU A 9 -9.48 -5.99 45.12
CA LEU A 9 -8.14 -5.41 45.20
C LEU A 9 -7.21 -6.03 44.15
N PHE A 10 -7.27 -7.36 43.98
CA PHE A 10 -6.47 -8.04 42.95
C PHE A 10 -6.83 -7.58 41.52
N LEU A 11 -8.13 -7.48 41.23
CA LEU A 11 -8.62 -6.93 39.96
C LEU A 11 -8.18 -5.48 39.73
N ALA A 12 -8.23 -4.64 40.76
CA ALA A 12 -7.79 -3.26 40.66
C ALA A 12 -6.31 -3.18 40.27
N VAL A 13 -5.46 -4.02 40.86
CA VAL A 13 -4.02 -4.09 40.50
C VAL A 13 -3.84 -4.51 39.03
N ILE A 14 -4.56 -5.56 38.59
CA ILE A 14 -4.49 -6.02 37.20
C ILE A 14 -4.97 -4.93 36.23
N ILE A 15 -6.07 -4.24 36.54
CA ILE A 15 -6.62 -3.18 35.71
C ILE A 15 -5.62 -2.02 35.59
N ILE A 16 -5.04 -1.58 36.72
CA ILE A 16 -4.05 -0.49 36.71
C ILE A 16 -2.82 -0.88 35.86
N PHE A 17 -2.33 -2.12 36.02
CA PHE A 17 -1.23 -2.63 35.20
C PHE A 17 -1.61 -2.70 33.71
N GLY A 18 -2.78 -3.24 33.40
CA GLY A 18 -3.29 -3.32 32.04
C GLY A 18 -3.46 -1.96 31.38
N LEU A 19 -3.97 -0.96 32.11
CA LEU A 19 -4.08 0.41 31.62
C LEU A 19 -2.72 1.06 31.32
N ARG A 20 -1.70 0.79 32.13
CA ARG A 20 -0.34 1.27 31.87
C ARG A 20 0.21 0.67 30.57
N VAL A 21 0.14 -0.66 30.43
CA VAL A 21 0.60 -1.35 29.21
C VAL A 21 -0.17 -0.86 27.97
N TRP A 22 -1.50 -0.70 28.11
CA TRP A 22 -2.31 -0.14 27.04
C TRP A 22 -1.85 1.27 26.64
N ASN A 23 -1.64 2.13 27.61
CA ASN A 23 -1.17 3.49 27.37
C ASN A 23 0.19 3.49 26.65
N ASP A 24 1.13 2.64 27.09
CA ASP A 24 2.44 2.53 26.47
C ASP A 24 2.36 2.10 25.01
N ILE A 25 1.43 1.20 24.66
CA ILE A 25 1.23 0.73 23.28
C ILE A 25 0.54 1.78 22.41
N THR A 26 -0.45 2.51 22.96
CA THR A 26 -1.31 3.42 22.19
C THR A 26 -0.83 4.86 22.17
N THR A 27 0.11 5.24 23.05
CA THR A 27 0.73 6.58 23.00
C THR A 27 1.42 6.81 21.66
N PRO A 28 1.33 7.99 21.05
CA PRO A 28 2.09 8.31 19.84
C PRO A 28 3.58 8.01 20.00
N ALA A 29 4.23 7.67 18.91
CA ALA A 29 5.68 7.51 18.90
C ALA A 29 6.39 8.84 19.21
N SER A 30 7.63 8.75 19.69
CA SER A 30 8.46 9.93 19.95
C SER A 30 8.75 10.73 18.68
N ALA A 31 9.11 11.99 18.82
CA ALA A 31 9.45 12.85 17.68
C ALA A 31 10.68 12.33 16.91
N GLU A 32 11.59 11.65 17.63
CA GLU A 32 12.81 11.06 17.10
C GLU A 32 12.62 9.66 16.52
N ALA A 33 11.41 9.10 16.61
CA ALA A 33 11.11 7.79 16.07
C ALA A 33 11.31 7.76 14.55
N LEU A 34 11.89 6.66 14.07
CA LEU A 34 12.02 6.40 12.64
C LEU A 34 10.63 6.33 12.01
N LYS A 35 10.34 7.21 11.09
CA LYS A 35 9.07 7.19 10.33
C LYS A 35 9.20 6.24 9.14
N VAL A 36 8.32 5.27 9.05
CA VAL A 36 8.25 4.35 7.90
C VAL A 36 6.80 4.20 7.48
N GLU A 37 6.56 4.15 6.18
CA GLU A 37 5.25 3.81 5.64
C GLU A 37 5.27 2.42 5.01
N LEU A 38 4.33 1.56 5.42
CA LEU A 38 4.03 0.29 4.78
C LEU A 38 2.77 0.44 3.93
N TYR A 39 2.90 0.18 2.65
CA TYR A 39 1.82 0.27 1.69
C TYR A 39 1.46 -1.09 1.13
N ALA A 40 0.19 -1.48 1.33
CA ALA A 40 -0.36 -2.76 0.91
C ALA A 40 -1.14 -2.63 -0.40
N LYS A 41 -0.96 -3.57 -1.30
CA LYS A 41 -1.82 -3.80 -2.47
C LYS A 41 -1.97 -5.30 -2.72
N GLN A 42 -2.95 -5.72 -3.48
CA GLN A 42 -3.09 -7.11 -3.92
C GLN A 42 -2.00 -7.44 -4.98
N PHE A 43 -0.93 -8.25 -4.72
CA PHE A 43 -0.71 -8.97 -3.46
C PHE A 43 0.73 -8.71 -2.99
N ASP A 44 1.03 -7.50 -2.61
CA ASP A 44 2.39 -7.05 -2.36
C ASP A 44 2.47 -5.99 -1.26
N TRP A 45 3.62 -5.89 -0.62
CA TRP A 45 3.98 -4.85 0.32
C TRP A 45 5.05 -3.94 -0.28
N THR A 46 5.01 -2.68 0.08
CA THR A 46 6.05 -1.72 -0.26
C THR A 46 6.38 -0.90 0.99
N ALA A 47 7.66 -0.76 1.30
CA ALA A 47 8.12 0.12 2.35
C ALA A 47 8.58 1.45 1.75
N ARG A 48 8.25 2.54 2.45
CA ARG A 48 8.70 3.90 2.11
C ARG A 48 9.34 4.53 3.32
N TYR A 49 10.52 5.06 3.11
CA TYR A 49 11.30 5.76 4.12
C TYR A 49 11.42 7.24 3.73
N PRO A 50 11.52 8.15 4.71
CA PRO A 50 11.80 9.55 4.42
C PRO A 50 13.16 9.67 3.74
N GLY A 51 13.38 10.75 3.04
CA GLY A 51 14.69 11.08 2.47
C GLY A 51 15.65 11.69 3.48
N ALA A 52 16.54 12.54 2.97
CA ALA A 52 17.55 13.21 3.79
C ALA A 52 16.93 14.21 4.79
N ASP A 53 15.74 14.70 4.50
CA ASP A 53 14.99 15.65 5.34
C ASP A 53 14.30 14.98 6.56
N GLY A 54 14.24 13.66 6.62
CA GLY A 54 13.63 12.89 7.70
C GLY A 54 12.10 12.97 7.75
N ALA A 55 11.46 13.49 6.69
CA ALA A 55 10.01 13.64 6.59
C ALA A 55 9.47 12.90 5.35
N LEU A 56 8.32 12.26 5.49
CA LEU A 56 7.62 11.64 4.35
C LEU A 56 6.78 12.68 3.62
N GLY A 57 6.88 12.72 2.30
CA GLY A 57 6.11 13.62 1.47
C GLY A 57 4.62 13.29 1.43
N ALA A 58 3.80 14.27 1.02
CA ALA A 58 2.37 14.09 0.81
C ALA A 58 2.07 13.01 -0.23
N THR A 59 0.91 12.39 -0.11
CA THR A 59 0.43 11.38 -1.08
C THR A 59 -1.02 11.65 -1.47
N ASP A 60 -1.36 11.32 -2.71
CA ASP A 60 -2.72 11.43 -3.22
C ASP A 60 -3.07 10.20 -4.09
N PHE A 61 -4.21 9.58 -3.79
CA PHE A 61 -4.65 8.35 -4.47
C PHE A 61 -4.89 8.56 -5.98
N ARG A 62 -5.16 9.78 -6.43
CA ARG A 62 -5.40 10.13 -7.84
C ARG A 62 -4.13 10.07 -8.68
N LEU A 63 -2.96 10.12 -8.03
CA LEU A 63 -1.64 9.99 -8.67
C LEU A 63 -1.15 8.54 -8.71
N ILE A 64 -1.91 7.60 -8.11
CA ILE A 64 -1.50 6.18 -8.09
C ILE A 64 -1.62 5.60 -9.49
N ASN A 65 -0.47 5.16 -10.00
CA ASN A 65 -0.32 4.36 -11.21
C ASN A 65 0.88 3.41 -11.04
N ASP A 66 1.26 2.66 -12.06
CA ASP A 66 2.39 1.73 -11.95
C ASP A 66 3.73 2.45 -11.82
N GLY A 67 3.85 3.66 -12.35
CA GLY A 67 5.04 4.51 -12.21
C GLY A 67 5.08 5.29 -10.89
N ASN A 68 3.95 5.41 -10.18
CA ASN A 68 3.84 6.05 -8.88
C ASN A 68 2.88 5.23 -7.98
N PRO A 69 3.30 4.05 -7.51
CA PRO A 69 2.42 3.11 -6.84
C PRO A 69 1.89 3.59 -5.49
N LEU A 70 2.55 4.54 -4.85
CA LEU A 70 2.15 5.12 -3.56
C LEU A 70 1.38 6.45 -3.71
N GLY A 71 1.32 7.01 -4.91
CA GLY A 71 0.71 8.32 -5.15
C GLY A 71 1.47 9.47 -4.51
N ILE A 72 2.81 9.42 -4.49
CA ILE A 72 3.65 10.48 -3.93
C ILE A 72 3.43 11.76 -4.75
N VAL A 73 3.14 12.86 -4.04
CA VAL A 73 2.89 14.15 -4.66
C VAL A 73 4.19 14.92 -4.81
N THR A 74 4.61 15.08 -6.05
CA THR A 74 5.68 15.98 -6.46
C THR A 74 5.21 16.81 -7.66
N ARG A 75 5.88 17.91 -7.98
CA ARG A 75 5.57 18.67 -9.20
C ARG A 75 5.62 17.79 -10.44
N GLU A 76 6.61 16.91 -10.47
CA GLU A 76 6.84 15.98 -11.58
C GLU A 76 5.73 14.94 -11.69
N SER A 77 5.37 14.24 -10.59
CA SER A 77 4.30 13.25 -10.59
C SER A 77 2.94 13.81 -10.99
N VAL A 78 2.66 15.05 -10.56
CA VAL A 78 1.42 15.76 -10.93
C VAL A 78 1.42 16.10 -12.41
N ALA A 79 2.53 16.64 -12.94
CA ALA A 79 2.66 17.00 -14.35
C ALA A 79 2.57 15.77 -15.25
N MET A 80 3.25 14.67 -14.90
CA MET A 80 3.19 13.40 -15.63
C MET A 80 1.77 12.85 -15.68
N ARG A 81 1.09 12.81 -14.53
CA ARG A 81 -0.30 12.29 -14.48
C ARG A 81 -1.28 13.11 -15.29
N LEU A 82 -1.14 14.43 -15.31
CA LEU A 82 -1.95 15.30 -16.17
C LEU A 82 -1.68 15.04 -17.65
N GLY A 83 -0.41 14.82 -18.03
CA GLY A 83 -0.02 14.44 -19.39
C GLY A 83 -0.61 13.09 -19.82
N GLU A 84 -0.55 12.08 -18.97
CA GLU A 84 -1.16 10.76 -19.21
C GLU A 84 -2.67 10.85 -19.43
N LEU A 85 -3.37 11.56 -18.54
CA LEU A 85 -4.82 11.73 -18.65
C LEU A 85 -5.21 12.45 -19.94
N LYS A 86 -4.45 13.50 -20.30
CA LYS A 86 -4.69 14.20 -21.56
C LYS A 86 -4.50 13.29 -22.76
N ALA A 87 -3.42 12.51 -22.79
CA ALA A 87 -3.13 11.60 -23.88
C ALA A 87 -4.20 10.48 -23.99
N GLU A 88 -4.71 9.97 -22.84
CA GLU A 88 -5.79 8.97 -22.82
C GLU A 88 -7.09 9.57 -23.35
N ILE A 89 -7.42 10.81 -22.99
CA ILE A 89 -8.61 11.52 -23.52
C ILE A 89 -8.46 11.74 -25.03
N ASP A 90 -7.34 12.29 -25.50
CA ASP A 90 -7.08 12.58 -26.91
C ASP A 90 -7.18 11.29 -27.76
N ALA A 91 -6.69 10.16 -27.25
CA ALA A 91 -6.76 8.87 -27.95
C ALA A 91 -8.21 8.34 -28.06
N MET A 92 -9.02 8.50 -27.01
CA MET A 92 -10.44 8.10 -27.03
C MET A 92 -11.25 9.00 -27.95
N ASP A 93 -11.02 10.31 -27.91
CA ASP A 93 -11.66 11.28 -28.77
C ASP A 93 -11.34 11.01 -30.25
N SER A 94 -10.06 10.76 -30.57
CA SER A 94 -9.64 10.35 -31.90
C SER A 94 -10.33 9.06 -32.36
N THR A 95 -10.49 8.08 -31.47
CA THR A 95 -11.19 6.82 -31.79
C THR A 95 -12.67 7.06 -32.14
N MET A 96 -13.33 7.99 -31.46
CA MET A 96 -14.74 8.35 -31.76
C MET A 96 -14.89 9.07 -33.07
N HIS A 97 -13.94 9.94 -33.43
CA HIS A 97 -14.05 10.74 -34.66
C HIS A 97 -13.61 10.01 -35.94
N HIS A 98 -12.73 9.02 -35.85
CA HIS A 98 -12.18 8.31 -37.01
C HIS A 98 -12.77 6.90 -37.20
N GLY A 99 -13.55 6.39 -36.25
CA GLY A 99 -14.15 5.06 -36.29
C GLY A 99 -15.66 5.07 -36.56
N ILE A 100 -16.17 4.09 -37.32
CA ILE A 100 -17.60 3.81 -37.37
C ILE A 100 -17.90 2.92 -36.17
N LEU A 101 -18.37 3.54 -35.07
CA LEU A 101 -18.67 2.84 -33.84
C LEU A 101 -20.18 2.74 -33.60
N PRO A 102 -20.68 1.64 -33.01
CA PRO A 102 -22.05 1.56 -32.53
C PRO A 102 -22.31 2.62 -31.45
N ASP A 103 -23.54 3.15 -31.38
CA ASP A 103 -23.96 4.19 -30.41
C ASP A 103 -23.62 3.81 -28.95
N VAL A 104 -23.78 2.53 -28.60
CA VAL A 104 -23.46 2.02 -27.27
C VAL A 104 -21.98 2.24 -26.95
N LYS A 105 -21.09 2.05 -27.92
CA LYS A 105 -19.64 2.23 -27.72
C LYS A 105 -19.25 3.71 -27.64
N VAL A 106 -19.91 4.54 -28.43
CA VAL A 106 -19.74 6.01 -28.37
C VAL A 106 -20.12 6.51 -26.97
N ASN A 107 -21.30 6.14 -26.48
CA ASN A 107 -21.77 6.53 -25.14
C ASN A 107 -20.83 6.05 -24.00
N GLU A 108 -20.24 4.84 -24.15
CA GLU A 108 -19.26 4.31 -23.19
C GLU A 108 -17.99 5.16 -23.18
N LEU A 109 -17.46 5.52 -24.35
CA LEU A 109 -16.26 6.36 -24.49
C LEU A 109 -16.51 7.77 -23.95
N GLU A 110 -17.63 8.39 -24.27
CA GLU A 110 -18.03 9.71 -23.74
C GLU A 110 -18.09 9.70 -22.20
N ALA A 111 -18.75 8.68 -21.62
CA ALA A 111 -18.83 8.54 -20.17
C ALA A 111 -17.43 8.38 -19.52
N ARG A 112 -16.52 7.67 -20.21
CA ARG A 112 -15.15 7.48 -19.75
C ARG A 112 -14.36 8.77 -19.86
N ILE A 113 -14.42 9.50 -20.98
CA ILE A 113 -13.80 10.81 -21.17
C ILE A 113 -14.26 11.77 -20.07
N ALA A 114 -15.57 11.91 -19.85
CA ALA A 114 -16.10 12.77 -18.82
C ALA A 114 -15.61 12.41 -17.39
N LYS A 115 -15.33 11.12 -17.13
CA LYS A 115 -14.72 10.68 -15.87
C LYS A 115 -13.25 11.11 -15.76
N LEU A 116 -12.48 10.97 -16.85
CA LEU A 116 -11.06 11.36 -16.89
C LEU A 116 -10.90 12.88 -16.78
N GLU A 117 -11.76 13.66 -17.44
CA GLU A 117 -11.78 15.13 -17.34
C GLU A 117 -12.05 15.58 -15.90
N ARG A 118 -13.03 14.97 -15.22
CA ARG A 118 -13.28 15.26 -13.78
C ARG A 118 -12.07 14.91 -12.91
N THR A 119 -11.36 13.83 -13.25
CA THR A 119 -10.13 13.46 -12.52
C THR A 119 -9.02 14.46 -12.79
N SER A 120 -8.83 14.85 -14.06
CA SER A 120 -7.87 15.89 -14.46
C SER A 120 -8.12 17.21 -13.73
N ALA A 121 -9.38 17.69 -13.70
CA ALA A 121 -9.74 18.91 -12.99
C ALA A 121 -9.39 18.84 -11.49
N ARG A 122 -9.61 17.68 -10.84
CA ARG A 122 -9.24 17.48 -9.43
C ARG A 122 -7.72 17.48 -9.21
N ILE A 123 -6.94 16.98 -10.17
CA ILE A 123 -5.46 17.01 -10.10
C ILE A 123 -4.94 18.42 -10.37
N VAL A 124 -5.58 19.19 -11.24
CA VAL A 124 -5.27 20.62 -11.41
C VAL A 124 -5.51 21.38 -10.09
N ASN A 125 -6.61 21.11 -9.40
CA ASN A 125 -6.86 21.69 -8.08
C ASN A 125 -5.80 21.26 -7.06
N LEU A 126 -5.40 19.97 -7.06
CA LEU A 126 -4.31 19.50 -6.20
C LEU A 126 -3.00 20.24 -6.48
N ARG A 127 -2.66 20.46 -7.76
CA ARG A 127 -1.49 21.27 -8.14
C ARG A 127 -1.56 22.68 -7.58
N THR A 128 -2.72 23.34 -7.71
CA THR A 128 -2.93 24.70 -7.18
C THR A 128 -2.75 24.74 -5.67
N MET A 129 -3.35 23.79 -4.94
CA MET A 129 -3.19 23.66 -3.49
C MET A 129 -1.74 23.41 -3.08
N MET A 130 -1.05 22.54 -3.81
CA MET A 130 0.37 22.24 -3.58
C MET A 130 1.22 23.51 -3.73
N GLU A 131 1.07 24.25 -4.83
CA GLU A 131 1.86 25.48 -5.06
C GLU A 131 1.55 26.57 -4.04
N GLN A 132 0.29 26.71 -3.62
CA GLN A 132 -0.11 27.63 -2.56
C GLN A 132 0.52 27.25 -1.22
N ASP A 133 0.45 25.98 -0.83
CA ASP A 133 1.03 25.49 0.43
C ASP A 133 2.56 25.63 0.45
N ILE A 134 3.22 25.33 -0.68
CA ILE A 134 4.67 25.54 -0.83
C ILE A 134 5.02 27.03 -0.75
N ALA A 135 4.23 27.92 -1.35
CA ALA A 135 4.46 29.36 -1.28
C ALA A 135 4.29 29.91 0.14
N GLU A 136 3.35 29.35 0.92
CA GLU A 136 3.09 29.76 2.29
C GLU A 136 4.09 29.19 3.30
N LYS A 137 4.42 27.89 3.20
CA LYS A 137 5.20 27.16 4.21
C LYS A 137 6.66 26.89 3.80
N GLY A 138 7.01 27.08 2.53
CA GLY A 138 8.34 26.78 2.01
C GLY A 138 8.71 25.29 2.19
N GLU A 139 9.89 25.04 2.76
CA GLU A 139 10.40 23.71 3.03
C GLU A 139 9.59 22.93 4.09
N ALA A 140 8.78 23.57 4.90
CA ALA A 140 7.91 22.90 5.86
C ALA A 140 6.62 22.34 5.21
N SER A 141 6.42 22.54 3.92
CA SER A 141 5.29 21.98 3.19
C SER A 141 5.45 20.47 3.00
N PRO A 142 4.44 19.63 3.28
CA PRO A 142 4.53 18.20 3.03
C PRO A 142 4.68 17.85 1.53
N TYR A 143 4.49 18.80 0.64
CA TYR A 143 4.64 18.61 -0.80
C TYR A 143 6.08 18.78 -1.28
N THR A 144 7.00 19.25 -0.43
CA THR A 144 8.44 19.37 -0.77
C THR A 144 9.22 18.11 -0.41
N HIS A 145 8.73 17.30 0.53
CA HIS A 145 9.45 16.14 1.09
C HIS A 145 9.41 14.88 0.22
N GLY A 146 8.48 14.78 -0.74
CA GLY A 146 8.27 13.51 -1.49
C GLY A 146 9.32 13.19 -2.54
N ALA A 147 10.17 14.15 -2.91
CA ALA A 147 11.11 13.97 -4.02
C ALA A 147 12.34 13.12 -3.64
N ASP A 148 12.68 13.06 -2.37
CA ASP A 148 13.82 12.31 -1.85
C ASP A 148 13.42 11.05 -1.07
N ASP A 149 12.13 10.76 -0.96
CA ASP A 149 11.64 9.52 -0.34
C ASP A 149 12.22 8.27 -1.03
N VAL A 150 12.49 7.26 -0.22
CA VAL A 150 13.00 5.97 -0.68
C VAL A 150 11.89 4.93 -0.67
N VAL A 151 11.62 4.32 -1.81
CA VAL A 151 10.56 3.31 -1.99
C VAL A 151 11.18 1.97 -2.38
N ILE A 152 11.01 0.97 -1.52
CA ILE A 152 11.66 -0.34 -1.67
C ILE A 152 10.73 -1.51 -1.32
N LYS A 153 11.17 -2.72 -1.70
CA LYS A 153 10.45 -3.99 -1.46
C LYS A 153 11.03 -4.80 -0.29
N GLU A 154 11.75 -4.14 0.58
CA GLU A 154 12.33 -4.72 1.79
C GLU A 154 11.98 -3.82 2.98
N PHE A 155 11.83 -4.41 4.14
CA PHE A 155 11.51 -3.67 5.35
C PHE A 155 12.68 -3.76 6.34
N HIS A 156 13.34 -2.63 6.60
CA HIS A 156 14.49 -2.54 7.49
C HIS A 156 14.18 -1.71 8.72
N LEU A 157 14.60 -2.18 9.87
CA LEU A 157 14.46 -1.47 11.14
C LEU A 157 15.79 -1.48 11.92
N PRO A 158 16.18 -0.36 12.53
CA PRO A 158 17.33 -0.32 13.42
C PRO A 158 16.99 -0.96 14.77
N LEU A 159 17.93 -1.75 15.29
CA LEU A 159 17.85 -2.36 16.60
C LEU A 159 17.79 -1.28 17.70
N ARG A 160 16.85 -1.45 18.66
CA ARG A 160 16.65 -0.58 19.83
C ARG A 160 16.29 0.87 19.52
N MET A 161 15.87 1.15 18.29
CA MET A 161 15.31 2.45 17.92
C MET A 161 13.80 2.32 17.75
N GLU A 162 13.07 3.29 18.27
CA GLU A 162 11.62 3.34 18.10
C GLU A 162 11.28 3.65 16.64
N ALA A 163 10.33 2.92 16.07
CA ALA A 163 9.79 3.15 14.75
C ALA A 163 8.30 3.47 14.84
N ASP A 164 7.88 4.52 14.14
CA ASP A 164 6.49 4.90 13.86
C ASP A 164 6.11 4.40 12.47
N ILE A 165 5.43 3.29 12.42
CA ILE A 165 5.08 2.61 11.19
C ILE A 165 3.65 3.00 10.79
N MET A 166 3.53 3.78 9.73
CA MET A 166 2.26 4.10 9.10
C MET A 166 1.87 2.99 8.14
N VAL A 167 0.63 2.52 8.21
CA VAL A 167 0.14 1.41 7.37
C VAL A 167 -1.04 1.90 6.55
N ARG A 168 -0.95 1.75 5.24
CA ARG A 168 -2.02 2.12 4.29
C ARG A 168 -2.30 1.01 3.30
N SER A 169 -3.47 1.06 2.68
CA SER A 169 -3.86 0.13 1.62
C SER A 169 -4.33 0.87 0.37
N ARG A 170 -4.02 0.28 -0.79
CA ARG A 170 -4.47 0.75 -2.11
C ARG A 170 -5.89 0.31 -2.43
N ASP A 171 -6.26 -0.91 -2.08
CA ASP A 171 -7.40 -1.64 -2.67
C ASP A 171 -8.37 -2.21 -1.63
N VAL A 172 -8.01 -3.30 -0.97
CA VAL A 172 -8.83 -3.97 0.03
C VAL A 172 -8.19 -3.88 1.43
N ILE A 173 -8.86 -4.38 2.44
CA ILE A 173 -8.29 -4.45 3.79
C ILE A 173 -7.23 -5.56 3.79
N HIS A 174 -6.00 -5.19 4.18
CA HIS A 174 -4.90 -6.10 4.52
C HIS A 174 -4.60 -5.99 6.02
N SER A 175 -3.65 -6.74 6.51
CA SER A 175 -3.17 -6.61 7.89
C SER A 175 -1.66 -6.80 7.91
N ALA A 176 -0.92 -5.77 8.29
CA ALA A 176 0.51 -5.87 8.56
C ALA A 176 0.70 -6.68 9.84
N TYR A 177 1.13 -7.92 9.71
CA TYR A 177 1.36 -8.84 10.81
C TYR A 177 2.83 -9.22 10.89
N LEU A 178 3.42 -8.96 12.03
CA LEU A 178 4.81 -9.23 12.38
C LEU A 178 4.84 -10.31 13.48
N PRO A 179 4.77 -11.60 13.13
CA PRO A 179 4.56 -12.69 14.08
C PRO A 179 5.63 -12.74 15.18
N HIS A 180 6.89 -12.56 14.80
CA HIS A 180 8.01 -12.62 15.74
C HIS A 180 8.04 -11.44 16.73
N MET A 181 7.40 -10.33 16.38
CA MET A 181 7.26 -9.14 17.22
C MET A 181 5.90 -9.06 17.92
N ARG A 182 5.00 -10.04 17.66
CA ARG A 182 3.63 -10.09 18.19
C ARG A 182 2.86 -8.80 17.93
N ALA A 183 3.10 -8.18 16.79
CA ALA A 183 2.51 -6.92 16.40
C ALA A 183 1.63 -7.09 15.15
N GLN A 184 0.49 -6.41 15.14
CA GLN A 184 -0.44 -6.42 14.03
C GLN A 184 -1.16 -5.08 13.90
N MET A 185 -1.33 -4.61 12.66
CA MET A 185 -2.14 -3.45 12.36
C MET A 185 -2.84 -3.62 11.02
N ASN A 186 -4.12 -3.29 10.95
CA ASN A 186 -4.86 -3.35 9.70
C ASN A 186 -4.47 -2.21 8.77
N ALA A 187 -4.26 -2.55 7.49
CA ALA A 187 -4.13 -1.62 6.39
C ALA A 187 -5.52 -1.43 5.76
N VAL A 188 -6.12 -0.25 5.96
CA VAL A 188 -7.50 0.03 5.54
C VAL A 188 -7.47 1.05 4.40
N PRO A 189 -8.15 0.79 3.26
CA PRO A 189 -8.26 1.76 2.18
C PRO A 189 -8.85 3.08 2.65
N GLY A 190 -8.22 4.20 2.26
CA GLY A 190 -8.66 5.54 2.64
C GLY A 190 -8.33 5.98 4.06
N MET A 191 -7.64 5.15 4.85
CA MET A 191 -7.25 5.44 6.22
C MET A 191 -5.76 5.12 6.43
N THR A 192 -5.05 5.99 7.16
CA THR A 192 -3.71 5.69 7.66
C THR A 192 -3.82 5.18 9.09
N THR A 193 -3.44 3.93 9.31
CA THR A 193 -3.29 3.37 10.66
C THR A 193 -1.82 3.43 11.07
N ARG A 194 -1.55 3.31 12.37
CA ARG A 194 -0.19 3.41 12.91
C ARG A 194 0.08 2.35 13.95
N ILE A 195 1.32 1.92 14.01
CA ILE A 195 1.86 1.06 15.05
C ILE A 195 3.27 1.52 15.39
N LYS A 196 3.54 1.71 16.67
CA LYS A 196 4.91 1.95 17.12
C LYS A 196 5.54 0.67 17.64
N MET A 197 6.82 0.50 17.41
CA MET A 197 7.58 -0.61 17.95
C MET A 197 9.05 -0.29 18.09
N THR A 198 9.71 -1.01 19.01
CA THR A 198 11.16 -0.95 19.18
C THR A 198 11.71 -2.37 19.09
N PRO A 199 12.42 -2.73 18.00
CA PRO A 199 13.01 -4.05 17.86
C PRO A 199 14.08 -4.28 18.98
N THR A 200 14.02 -5.44 19.64
CA THR A 200 14.93 -5.77 20.76
C THR A 200 15.98 -6.80 20.39
N ILE A 201 15.83 -7.50 19.28
CA ILE A 201 16.74 -8.55 18.80
C ILE A 201 17.00 -8.32 17.31
N SER A 202 18.27 -8.39 16.88
CA SER A 202 18.64 -8.29 15.46
C SER A 202 18.38 -9.61 14.71
N THR A 203 18.28 -9.52 13.39
CA THR A 203 18.15 -10.69 12.50
C THR A 203 19.32 -11.67 12.71
N ASP A 204 20.55 -11.19 12.81
CA ASP A 204 21.73 -12.03 13.03
C ASP A 204 21.75 -12.72 14.40
N SER A 205 21.29 -12.00 15.45
CA SER A 205 21.12 -12.61 16.77
C SER A 205 20.09 -13.74 16.72
N MET A 206 18.98 -13.57 15.97
CA MET A 206 17.99 -14.62 15.81
C MET A 206 18.52 -15.79 15.00
N ARG A 207 19.31 -15.59 13.96
CA ARG A 207 19.99 -16.65 13.20
C ARG A 207 20.87 -17.49 14.15
N THR A 208 21.61 -16.84 15.03
CA THR A 208 22.44 -17.51 16.04
C THR A 208 21.60 -18.31 17.04
N VAL A 209 20.55 -17.72 17.61
CA VAL A 209 19.69 -18.36 18.62
C VAL A 209 18.91 -19.55 18.04
N THR A 210 18.41 -19.40 16.83
CA THR A 210 17.64 -20.47 16.15
C THR A 210 18.55 -21.50 15.48
N LYS A 211 19.85 -21.26 15.40
CA LYS A 211 20.82 -22.06 14.63
C LYS A 211 20.39 -22.24 13.17
N ASN A 212 19.79 -21.21 12.60
CA ASN A 212 19.30 -21.17 11.23
C ASN A 212 19.82 -19.92 10.53
N GLU A 213 20.82 -20.08 9.69
CA GLU A 213 21.43 -18.99 8.93
C GLU A 213 20.46 -18.36 7.90
N ALA A 214 19.46 -19.11 7.48
CA ALA A 214 18.42 -18.64 6.56
C ALA A 214 17.21 -17.99 7.28
N PHE A 215 17.31 -17.75 8.60
CA PHE A 215 16.24 -17.08 9.32
C PHE A 215 16.16 -15.61 8.91
N ASP A 216 14.95 -15.19 8.58
CA ASP A 216 14.56 -13.77 8.47
C ASP A 216 13.29 -13.50 9.25
N PHE A 217 13.19 -12.30 9.81
CA PHE A 217 11.90 -11.81 10.25
C PHE A 217 11.01 -11.59 9.03
N ILE A 218 9.71 -11.67 9.22
CA ILE A 218 8.77 -11.58 8.12
C ILE A 218 7.58 -10.69 8.47
N LEU A 219 7.17 -9.87 7.51
CA LEU A 219 5.89 -9.20 7.46
C LEU A 219 4.94 -10.03 6.61
N LEU A 220 3.80 -10.40 7.16
CA LEU A 220 2.75 -11.19 6.51
C LEU A 220 1.46 -10.39 6.39
N CYS A 221 0.64 -10.72 5.41
CA CYS A 221 -0.76 -10.32 5.42
C CYS A 221 -1.57 -11.32 6.27
N ASN A 222 -2.24 -10.83 7.34
CA ASN A 222 -3.07 -11.67 8.23
C ASN A 222 -4.58 -11.39 8.05
N LYS A 223 -4.99 -10.85 6.91
CA LYS A 223 -6.39 -10.61 6.56
C LYS A 223 -6.63 -11.13 5.15
N ILE A 224 -7.58 -12.04 4.98
CA ILE A 224 -7.91 -12.60 3.65
C ILE A 224 -8.21 -11.44 2.69
N CYS A 225 -7.32 -11.23 1.72
CA CYS A 225 -7.35 -10.10 0.79
C CYS A 225 -7.56 -10.53 -0.68
N GLY A 226 -7.64 -11.81 -0.96
CA GLY A 226 -7.90 -12.35 -2.31
C GLY A 226 -7.11 -13.62 -2.61
N ALA A 227 -7.02 -13.99 -3.88
CA ALA A 227 -6.52 -15.28 -4.34
C ALA A 227 -5.06 -15.59 -3.93
N SER A 228 -4.17 -14.59 -3.97
CA SER A 228 -2.76 -14.77 -3.60
C SER A 228 -2.43 -14.25 -2.18
N HIS A 229 -3.45 -14.17 -1.31
CA HIS A 229 -3.27 -13.78 0.09
C HIS A 229 -2.18 -14.58 0.80
N TYR A 230 -2.09 -15.88 0.56
CA TYR A 230 -1.13 -16.80 1.18
C TYR A 230 0.34 -16.45 0.88
N ASN A 231 0.60 -15.76 -0.22
CA ASN A 231 1.94 -15.39 -0.68
C ASN A 231 2.27 -13.90 -0.45
N MET A 232 1.37 -13.15 0.18
CA MET A 232 1.57 -11.72 0.44
C MET A 232 2.43 -11.53 1.67
N GLN A 233 3.75 -11.48 1.45
CA GLN A 233 4.77 -11.37 2.47
C GLN A 233 5.94 -10.48 2.02
N MET A 234 6.69 -9.96 3.00
CA MET A 234 7.90 -9.16 2.77
C MET A 234 8.92 -9.48 3.86
N PRO A 235 10.21 -9.72 3.53
CA PRO A 235 11.24 -9.88 4.53
C PRO A 235 11.40 -8.61 5.36
N LEU A 236 11.66 -8.79 6.66
CA LEU A 236 12.00 -7.73 7.59
C LEU A 236 13.40 -7.99 8.14
N VAL A 237 14.26 -7.02 8.00
CA VAL A 237 15.62 -7.06 8.50
C VAL A 237 15.75 -6.10 9.69
N VAL A 238 16.24 -6.60 10.79
CA VAL A 238 16.60 -5.79 11.98
C VAL A 238 18.09 -5.77 12.10
N GLU A 239 18.69 -4.60 11.91
CA GLU A 239 20.13 -4.40 11.85
C GLU A 239 20.65 -3.62 13.05
N SER A 240 21.97 -3.68 13.28
CA SER A 240 22.59 -2.75 14.21
C SER A 240 22.39 -1.31 13.74
N PRO A 241 22.39 -0.30 14.63
CA PRO A 241 22.25 1.10 14.20
C PRO A 241 23.31 1.55 13.19
N ALA A 242 24.51 0.97 13.25
CA ALA A 242 25.59 1.28 12.31
C ALA A 242 25.33 0.69 10.91
N ASP A 243 24.92 -0.57 10.85
CA ASP A 243 24.61 -1.26 9.58
C ASP A 243 23.37 -0.66 8.94
N TYR A 244 22.34 -0.38 9.74
CA TYR A 244 21.13 0.32 9.26
C TYR A 244 21.49 1.68 8.64
N LYS A 245 22.36 2.46 9.29
CA LYS A 245 22.80 3.75 8.75
C LYS A 245 23.55 3.60 7.42
N ALA A 246 24.38 2.57 7.30
CA ALA A 246 25.09 2.28 6.05
C ALA A 246 24.13 1.86 4.94
N TRP A 247 23.21 0.93 5.24
CA TRP A 247 22.16 0.53 4.32
C TRP A 247 21.30 1.71 3.87
N TYR A 248 20.84 2.53 4.82
CA TYR A 248 19.99 3.68 4.54
C TYR A 248 20.70 4.73 3.66
N ALA A 249 21.99 4.98 3.93
CA ALA A 249 22.79 5.87 3.09
C ALA A 249 22.92 5.36 1.64
N GLU A 250 22.97 4.05 1.45
CA GLU A 250 22.97 3.45 0.10
C GLU A 250 21.58 3.55 -0.55
N ALA A 251 20.52 3.27 0.20
CA ALA A 251 19.15 3.38 -0.26
C ALA A 251 18.80 4.80 -0.71
N MET A 252 19.24 5.82 0.03
CA MET A 252 19.04 7.24 -0.31
C MET A 252 19.72 7.68 -1.62
N LYS A 253 20.67 6.93 -2.16
CA LYS A 253 21.24 7.22 -3.49
C LYS A 253 20.26 6.95 -4.62
N LYS A 254 19.17 6.26 -4.34
CA LYS A 254 18.13 5.90 -5.30
C LYS A 254 16.76 6.40 -4.81
N PRO A 255 16.57 7.72 -4.73
CA PRO A 255 15.28 8.27 -4.33
C PRO A 255 14.19 7.86 -5.31
N PHE A 256 12.95 7.88 -4.86
CA PHE A 256 11.82 7.57 -5.69
C PHE A 256 11.73 8.54 -6.88
N GLN A 257 11.65 7.98 -8.09
CA GLN A 257 11.44 8.74 -9.32
C GLN A 257 10.12 8.26 -9.93
N PRO A 258 9.11 9.14 -10.07
CA PRO A 258 7.90 8.77 -10.79
C PRO A 258 8.27 8.49 -12.25
N SER A 259 7.72 7.42 -12.82
CA SER A 259 7.92 7.07 -14.23
C SER A 259 6.62 7.24 -15.01
N ALA A 260 6.74 7.75 -16.24
CA ALA A 260 5.61 7.79 -17.17
C ALA A 260 5.26 6.36 -17.58
N LEU A 261 3.96 6.04 -17.57
CA LEU A 261 3.49 4.79 -18.13
C LEU A 261 3.62 4.83 -19.65
N PRO A 262 4.04 3.73 -20.31
CA PRO A 262 3.85 3.61 -21.74
C PRO A 262 2.35 3.79 -22.03
N LEU A 263 2.02 4.69 -22.96
CA LEU A 263 0.64 4.82 -23.45
C LEU A 263 0.17 3.44 -23.89
N ALA A 264 -0.90 2.93 -23.25
CA ALA A 264 -1.53 1.71 -23.72
C ALA A 264 -1.89 1.93 -25.21
N PRO A 265 -1.56 0.99 -26.11
CA PRO A 265 -2.03 1.09 -27.48
C PRO A 265 -3.53 1.27 -27.46
N ALA A 266 -4.03 2.19 -28.31
CA ALA A 266 -5.47 2.40 -28.45
C ALA A 266 -6.15 1.03 -28.63
N PRO A 267 -7.28 0.76 -27.94
CA PRO A 267 -7.93 -0.53 -28.01
C PRO A 267 -8.15 -0.87 -29.47
N ALA A 268 -7.48 -1.92 -29.95
CA ALA A 268 -7.66 -2.40 -31.31
C ALA A 268 -9.16 -2.67 -31.47
N VAL A 269 -9.78 -2.03 -32.45
CA VAL A 269 -11.16 -2.33 -32.87
C VAL A 269 -11.10 -3.77 -33.40
N SER A 270 -11.35 -4.76 -32.53
CA SER A 270 -11.51 -6.12 -32.97
C SER A 270 -12.81 -6.16 -33.77
N ASP A 271 -12.67 -6.37 -35.04
CA ASP A 271 -13.78 -6.67 -35.95
C ASP A 271 -14.38 -8.00 -35.46
N SER A 272 -15.33 -7.89 -34.54
CA SER A 272 -16.09 -9.05 -34.05
C SER A 272 -17.10 -9.37 -35.13
N THR A 273 -16.67 -10.16 -36.12
CA THR A 273 -17.61 -10.94 -36.91
C THR A 273 -18.47 -11.73 -35.94
N VAL A 274 -19.73 -11.34 -35.87
CA VAL A 274 -20.75 -12.01 -35.08
C VAL A 274 -20.89 -13.43 -35.62
N VAL A 275 -20.25 -14.41 -34.97
CA VAL A 275 -20.56 -15.81 -35.15
C VAL A 275 -21.87 -16.05 -34.40
N ALA A 276 -22.97 -16.15 -35.14
CA ALA A 276 -24.24 -16.58 -34.61
C ALA A 276 -24.05 -17.97 -33.96
N ALA A 277 -24.13 -18.01 -32.64
CA ALA A 277 -24.14 -19.27 -31.91
C ALA A 277 -25.48 -19.94 -32.13
N ASP A 278 -25.46 -21.05 -32.84
CA ASP A 278 -26.59 -21.97 -33.03
C ASP A 278 -26.95 -22.60 -31.67
N THR A 279 -28.11 -22.20 -31.14
CA THR A 279 -28.63 -22.68 -29.86
C THR A 279 -29.47 -23.93 -30.08
N THR A 280 -28.81 -25.07 -30.42
CA THR A 280 -29.45 -26.39 -30.35
C THR A 280 -28.45 -27.44 -29.89
N ALA A 281 -28.12 -27.47 -28.60
CA ALA A 281 -27.56 -28.63 -27.98
C ALA A 281 -28.37 -29.00 -26.75
N ALA A 282 -29.26 -29.97 -26.93
CA ALA A 282 -30.06 -30.54 -25.86
C ALA A 282 -29.20 -31.16 -24.78
N MET A 283 -29.48 -30.79 -23.57
CA MET A 283 -28.90 -31.35 -22.34
C MET A 283 -29.37 -32.81 -22.21
N LYS A 284 -28.50 -33.80 -22.46
CA LYS A 284 -28.69 -35.15 -21.98
C LYS A 284 -28.24 -35.24 -20.55
N VAL A 285 -29.19 -35.40 -19.66
CA VAL A 285 -28.96 -35.76 -18.25
C VAL A 285 -28.69 -37.27 -18.23
N ASP A 286 -27.48 -37.69 -17.88
CA ASP A 286 -27.13 -39.07 -17.64
C ASP A 286 -27.33 -39.38 -16.15
N THR A 287 -28.41 -40.11 -15.85
CA THR A 287 -28.77 -40.65 -14.54
C THR A 287 -28.33 -42.07 -14.42
N THR A 288 -27.03 -42.35 -14.17
CA THR A 288 -26.61 -43.65 -13.64
C THR A 288 -25.30 -43.53 -12.88
N ALA A 289 -25.38 -43.44 -11.58
CA ALA A 289 -24.37 -43.98 -10.64
C ALA A 289 -25.00 -44.11 -9.25
N THR A 290 -25.78 -45.17 -9.07
CA THR A 290 -26.09 -45.70 -7.74
C THR A 290 -25.06 -46.76 -7.34
N ALA A 291 -24.62 -46.62 -6.09
CA ALA A 291 -24.17 -47.69 -5.18
C ALA A 291 -22.84 -48.44 -5.46
N SER A 292 -21.89 -48.24 -4.56
CA SER A 292 -21.36 -49.32 -3.76
C SER A 292 -20.57 -48.80 -2.54
N LEU A 293 -21.25 -48.77 -1.42
CA LEU A 293 -20.65 -48.87 -0.09
C LEU A 293 -20.63 -50.38 0.23
N LYS A 294 -19.45 -51.00 0.39
CA LYS A 294 -19.24 -52.21 1.22
C LYS A 294 -17.76 -52.36 1.57
N ASN A 295 -17.58 -52.43 2.88
CA ASN A 295 -16.48 -52.87 3.73
C ASN A 295 -15.32 -51.88 3.96
#